data_c9cc5366c398001190c4deb5a76d980e
#
_entry.id   c9cc5366c398001190c4deb5a76d980e
#
_cell.length_a   1.000
_cell.length_b   1.000
_cell.length_c   1.000
_cell.angle_alpha   90.00
_cell.angle_beta   90.00
_cell.angle_gamma   90.00
#
_symmetry.space_group_name_H-M   'P 1'
#
loop_
_entity.id
_entity.type
_entity.pdbx_description
1 polymer ?
#
loop_
_entity_poly.entity_id
_entity_poly.type
_entity_poly.pdbx_seq_one_letter_code
_entity_poly.pdbx_strand_id
1 'polypeptide(L)'
;MKISFKNDYAEGAHPMILEALMRTNAVQQAGYGNDSYSAAAKELIRKKIDNPEAQIFFVSGGTQANMLVIGTLLRTYQSVIAPETGHIADNETGAIEAVGHKIHLAPATNGKITPESIADFATRYTNYPHQVQPRLVYITNATEIGTIYTLAELKAIYECCQAHNLLLFMDGARLGSALNAEDNDIQWKDLARYTDVFYIGATKNGGLLGEAIVMNNPALADGFEYYLKQQGALLAKGRLLGLQFLTLFENGLYDALALHANQQMKRIKEAFVANGYTLLSDTCTNQLFPILTHTQIAALAEQFDFYQWQKVDETHTAIRLISSWATTDAQVDTLIQAIQLLSVAK
;
A
#
# COMPACT_ATOMS: atom_id res chain seq x y z
N MET A 1 21.85 -13.55 -14.45
CA MET A 1 20.52 -13.02 -14.09
C MET A 1 20.76 -11.62 -13.56
N LYS A 2 19.94 -10.62 -13.94
CA LYS A 2 20.07 -9.26 -13.39
C LYS A 2 19.58 -9.23 -11.94
N ILE A 3 20.17 -8.34 -11.13
CA ILE A 3 19.66 -8.04 -9.79
C ILE A 3 18.42 -7.15 -9.95
N SER A 4 17.27 -7.58 -9.39
CA SER A 4 16.00 -6.86 -9.55
C SER A 4 15.74 -5.92 -8.38
N PHE A 5 15.52 -4.65 -8.71
CA PHE A 5 14.95 -3.61 -7.86
C PHE A 5 13.62 -3.11 -8.45
N LYS A 6 12.93 -3.96 -9.21
CA LYS A 6 11.75 -3.57 -9.99
C LYS A 6 10.48 -3.48 -9.15
N ASN A 7 10.31 -4.42 -8.20
CA ASN A 7 9.15 -4.48 -7.34
C ASN A 7 9.46 -5.19 -6.01
N ASP A 8 8.55 -5.13 -5.05
CA ASP A 8 8.64 -5.73 -3.72
C ASP A 8 7.78 -7.03 -3.58
N TYR A 9 7.50 -7.69 -4.69
CA TYR A 9 6.74 -8.95 -4.76
C TYR A 9 7.33 -9.95 -5.79
N ALA A 10 8.65 -9.87 -6.03
CA ALA A 10 9.34 -10.78 -6.94
C ALA A 10 9.66 -12.13 -6.28
N GLU A 11 9.89 -12.13 -4.98
CA GLU A 11 10.16 -13.33 -4.19
C GLU A 11 8.86 -13.96 -3.68
N GLY A 12 8.98 -15.19 -3.15
CA GLY A 12 7.88 -15.88 -2.48
C GLY A 12 7.58 -15.32 -1.09
N ALA A 13 7.17 -16.19 -0.16
CA ALA A 13 6.93 -15.78 1.21
C ALA A 13 8.19 -15.90 2.08
N HIS A 14 8.23 -15.14 3.17
CA HIS A 14 9.24 -15.31 4.22
C HIS A 14 9.25 -16.76 4.73
N PRO A 15 10.42 -17.39 4.98
CA PRO A 15 10.54 -18.80 5.38
C PRO A 15 9.63 -19.19 6.54
N MET A 16 9.48 -18.36 7.57
CA MET A 16 8.59 -18.64 8.70
C MET A 16 7.12 -18.86 8.30
N ILE A 17 6.66 -18.20 7.24
CA ILE A 17 5.30 -18.42 6.70
C ILE A 17 5.21 -19.78 6.03
N LEU A 18 6.20 -20.15 5.21
CA LEU A 18 6.25 -21.46 4.56
C LEU A 18 6.32 -22.59 5.58
N GLU A 19 7.13 -22.45 6.63
CA GLU A 19 7.22 -23.37 7.75
C GLU A 19 5.88 -23.51 8.49
N ALA A 20 5.20 -22.40 8.76
CA ALA A 20 3.88 -22.41 9.41
C ALA A 20 2.84 -23.15 8.54
N LEU A 21 2.84 -22.90 7.22
CA LEU A 21 1.98 -23.60 6.27
C LEU A 21 2.25 -25.10 6.25
N MET A 22 3.51 -25.51 6.18
CA MET A 22 3.93 -26.92 6.21
C MET A 22 3.52 -27.61 7.53
N ARG A 23 3.83 -27.01 8.66
CA ARG A 23 3.53 -27.52 10.00
C ARG A 23 2.04 -27.76 10.22
N THR A 24 1.19 -26.88 9.67
CA THR A 24 -0.25 -26.93 9.89
C THR A 24 -1.03 -27.63 8.78
N ASN A 25 -0.37 -28.07 7.70
CA ASN A 25 -1.01 -28.53 6.47
C ASN A 25 -2.05 -29.63 6.67
N ALA A 26 -1.75 -30.59 7.55
CA ALA A 26 -2.63 -31.76 7.84
C ALA A 26 -3.70 -31.47 8.93
N VAL A 27 -3.68 -30.27 9.56
CA VAL A 27 -4.63 -29.92 10.61
C VAL A 27 -5.97 -29.53 9.99
N GLN A 28 -7.05 -30.20 10.35
CA GLN A 28 -8.40 -29.84 9.90
C GLN A 28 -8.87 -28.57 10.56
N GLN A 29 -9.44 -27.67 9.76
CA GLN A 29 -9.94 -26.36 10.19
C GLN A 29 -11.28 -26.04 9.50
N ALA A 30 -12.06 -25.15 10.10
CA ALA A 30 -13.23 -24.57 9.44
C ALA A 30 -12.82 -23.81 8.17
N GLY A 31 -13.67 -23.81 7.16
CA GLY A 31 -13.44 -23.09 5.91
C GLY A 31 -13.82 -21.61 5.98
N TYR A 32 -13.55 -20.91 4.88
CA TYR A 32 -14.03 -19.54 4.59
C TYR A 32 -13.58 -18.49 5.60
N GLY A 33 -12.36 -18.65 6.18
CA GLY A 33 -11.81 -17.68 7.15
C GLY A 33 -12.36 -17.82 8.58
N ASN A 34 -13.15 -18.87 8.86
CA ASN A 34 -13.67 -19.19 10.19
C ASN A 34 -12.75 -20.15 10.98
N ASP A 35 -11.52 -20.32 10.51
CA ASP A 35 -10.51 -21.14 11.16
C ASP A 35 -9.85 -20.41 12.35
N SER A 36 -9.24 -21.22 13.25
CA SER A 36 -8.61 -20.68 14.45
C SER A 36 -7.40 -19.79 14.19
N TYR A 37 -6.69 -19.96 13.07
CA TYR A 37 -5.55 -19.12 12.69
C TYR A 37 -6.01 -17.75 12.25
N SER A 38 -7.06 -17.70 11.42
CA SER A 38 -7.69 -16.43 11.02
C SER A 38 -8.26 -15.68 12.21
N ALA A 39 -8.90 -16.38 13.15
CA ALA A 39 -9.41 -15.78 14.38
C ALA A 39 -8.27 -15.18 15.22
N ALA A 40 -7.18 -15.92 15.45
CA ALA A 40 -6.03 -15.46 16.20
C ALA A 40 -5.34 -14.26 15.52
N ALA A 41 -5.19 -14.28 14.19
CA ALA A 41 -4.63 -13.16 13.44
C ALA A 41 -5.48 -11.87 13.60
N LYS A 42 -6.81 -12.00 13.49
CA LYS A 42 -7.74 -10.88 13.70
C LYS A 42 -7.58 -10.28 15.10
N GLU A 43 -7.47 -11.11 16.13
CA GLU A 43 -7.26 -10.63 17.52
C GLU A 43 -5.92 -9.89 17.69
N LEU A 44 -4.83 -10.39 17.09
CA LEU A 44 -3.54 -9.69 17.11
C LEU A 44 -3.62 -8.32 16.42
N ILE A 45 -4.31 -8.23 15.28
CA ILE A 45 -4.50 -6.97 14.58
C ILE A 45 -5.34 -6.01 15.41
N ARG A 46 -6.51 -6.43 15.97
CA ARG A 46 -7.35 -5.60 16.86
C ARG A 46 -6.55 -5.04 18.03
N LYS A 47 -5.75 -5.89 18.67
CA LYS A 47 -4.87 -5.48 19.77
C LYS A 47 -3.81 -4.46 19.31
N LYS A 48 -3.22 -4.68 18.14
CA LYS A 48 -2.18 -3.80 17.57
C LYS A 48 -2.72 -2.39 17.28
N ILE A 49 -3.95 -2.30 16.77
CA ILE A 49 -4.61 -1.03 16.41
C ILE A 49 -5.41 -0.40 17.58
N ASP A 50 -5.45 -1.06 18.74
CA ASP A 50 -6.23 -0.64 19.91
C ASP A 50 -7.73 -0.42 19.60
N ASN A 51 -8.32 -1.31 18.79
CA ASN A 51 -9.75 -1.29 18.45
C ASN A 51 -10.34 -2.71 18.50
N PRO A 52 -10.94 -3.14 19.64
CA PRO A 52 -11.49 -4.48 19.80
C PRO A 52 -12.73 -4.74 18.92
N GLU A 53 -13.44 -3.70 18.49
CA GLU A 53 -14.67 -3.81 17.70
C GLU A 53 -14.39 -3.89 16.18
N ALA A 54 -13.17 -3.61 15.73
CA ALA A 54 -12.83 -3.59 14.31
C ALA A 54 -13.17 -4.93 13.63
N GLN A 55 -13.81 -4.85 12.46
CA GLN A 55 -14.09 -5.99 11.62
C GLN A 55 -12.95 -6.18 10.62
N ILE A 56 -12.42 -7.41 10.55
CA ILE A 56 -11.22 -7.71 9.77
C ILE A 56 -11.52 -8.84 8.78
N PHE A 57 -11.17 -8.61 7.50
CA PHE A 57 -11.39 -9.55 6.41
C PHE A 57 -10.09 -9.75 5.63
N PHE A 58 -9.72 -11.01 5.38
CA PHE A 58 -8.54 -11.34 4.60
C PHE A 58 -8.93 -11.58 3.14
N VAL A 59 -8.22 -10.93 2.21
CA VAL A 59 -8.44 -11.03 0.76
C VAL A 59 -7.11 -11.27 0.04
N SER A 60 -7.14 -11.61 -1.26
CA SER A 60 -5.95 -12.11 -1.96
C SER A 60 -5.00 -11.03 -2.47
N GLY A 61 -5.42 -9.77 -2.56
CA GLY A 61 -4.57 -8.70 -3.10
C GLY A 61 -5.21 -7.32 -3.02
N GLY A 62 -4.40 -6.27 -3.26
CA GLY A 62 -4.79 -4.86 -3.10
C GLY A 62 -5.93 -4.44 -4.02
N THR A 63 -5.87 -4.75 -5.32
CA THR A 63 -6.96 -4.45 -6.27
C THR A 63 -8.29 -5.08 -5.82
N GLN A 64 -8.25 -6.32 -5.31
CA GLN A 64 -9.45 -6.95 -4.78
C GLN A 64 -9.95 -6.22 -3.53
N ALA A 65 -9.05 -5.78 -2.63
CA ALA A 65 -9.42 -4.99 -1.46
C ALA A 65 -10.09 -3.67 -1.86
N ASN A 66 -9.52 -2.95 -2.83
CA ASN A 66 -10.07 -1.69 -3.33
C ASN A 66 -11.47 -1.87 -3.96
N MET A 67 -11.64 -2.88 -4.82
CA MET A 67 -12.95 -3.21 -5.41
C MET A 67 -14.00 -3.56 -4.36
N LEU A 68 -13.63 -4.37 -3.37
CA LEU A 68 -14.56 -4.84 -2.33
C LEU A 68 -14.97 -3.69 -1.40
N VAL A 69 -14.04 -2.88 -0.93
CA VAL A 69 -14.31 -1.76 -0.04
C VAL A 69 -15.17 -0.71 -0.76
N ILE A 70 -14.75 -0.25 -1.92
CA ILE A 70 -15.45 0.80 -2.66
C ILE A 70 -16.81 0.31 -3.15
N GLY A 71 -16.88 -0.90 -3.72
CA GLY A 71 -18.11 -1.47 -4.25
C GLY A 71 -19.16 -1.81 -3.19
N THR A 72 -18.76 -2.01 -1.92
CA THR A 72 -19.69 -2.31 -0.82
C THR A 72 -20.13 -1.05 -0.10
N LEU A 73 -19.20 -0.12 0.15
CA LEU A 73 -19.50 1.07 0.96
C LEU A 73 -20.24 2.16 0.18
N LEU A 74 -20.17 2.12 -1.15
CA LEU A 74 -20.82 3.11 -2.00
C LEU A 74 -22.11 2.57 -2.61
N ARG A 75 -23.13 3.43 -2.66
CA ARG A 75 -24.31 3.20 -3.50
C ARG A 75 -23.97 3.51 -4.96
N THR A 76 -24.68 2.91 -5.88
CA THR A 76 -24.41 3.01 -7.34
C THR A 76 -24.33 4.45 -7.89
N TYR A 77 -24.96 5.42 -7.24
CA TYR A 77 -24.88 6.84 -7.60
C TYR A 77 -23.80 7.62 -6.83
N GLN A 78 -23.02 6.93 -5.99
CA GLN A 78 -21.94 7.55 -5.22
C GLN A 78 -20.58 7.32 -5.90
N SER A 79 -19.62 8.16 -5.57
CA SER A 79 -18.30 8.19 -6.17
C SER A 79 -17.19 8.30 -5.13
N VAL A 80 -15.96 7.99 -5.55
CA VAL A 80 -14.74 8.09 -4.76
C VAL A 80 -13.91 9.29 -5.23
N ILE A 81 -13.32 10.03 -4.29
CA ILE A 81 -12.29 11.05 -4.53
C ILE A 81 -10.93 10.41 -4.27
N ALA A 82 -10.02 10.48 -5.22
CA ALA A 82 -8.66 9.93 -5.10
C ALA A 82 -7.63 10.95 -5.59
N PRO A 83 -6.38 10.95 -5.06
CA PRO A 83 -5.32 11.70 -5.68
C PRO A 83 -5.10 11.22 -7.13
N GLU A 84 -4.74 12.13 -8.03
CA GLU A 84 -4.46 11.79 -9.44
C GLU A 84 -3.34 10.74 -9.61
N THR A 85 -2.45 10.62 -8.61
CA THR A 85 -1.41 9.59 -8.54
C THR A 85 -1.87 8.30 -7.87
N GLY A 86 -3.10 8.23 -7.36
CA GLY A 86 -3.60 7.08 -6.62
C GLY A 86 -3.65 5.80 -7.46
N HIS A 87 -3.35 4.66 -6.85
CA HIS A 87 -3.27 3.38 -7.55
C HIS A 87 -4.55 3.01 -8.31
N ILE A 88 -5.72 3.31 -7.74
CA ILE A 88 -7.02 3.07 -8.37
C ILE A 88 -7.29 3.93 -9.61
N ALA A 89 -6.54 5.03 -9.80
CA ALA A 89 -6.71 5.94 -10.92
C ALA A 89 -6.32 5.26 -12.26
N ASP A 90 -5.08 4.74 -12.32
CA ASP A 90 -4.50 4.26 -13.58
C ASP A 90 -3.92 2.83 -13.52
N ASN A 91 -3.73 2.26 -12.32
CA ASN A 91 -2.97 1.02 -12.15
C ASN A 91 -3.83 -0.22 -11.85
N GLU A 92 -5.16 -0.13 -12.02
CA GLU A 92 -6.09 -1.25 -11.75
C GLU A 92 -7.04 -1.57 -12.92
N THR A 93 -6.70 -1.11 -14.12
CA THR A 93 -7.41 -1.47 -15.36
C THR A 93 -8.93 -1.20 -15.29
N GLY A 94 -9.34 -0.10 -14.61
CA GLY A 94 -10.76 0.26 -14.46
C GLY A 94 -11.51 -0.61 -13.45
N ALA A 95 -10.82 -1.14 -12.41
CA ALA A 95 -11.45 -2.03 -11.42
C ALA A 95 -12.59 -1.35 -10.65
N ILE A 96 -12.46 -0.06 -10.35
CA ILE A 96 -13.47 0.70 -9.61
C ILE A 96 -14.66 1.04 -10.51
N GLU A 97 -14.41 1.37 -11.76
CA GLU A 97 -15.46 1.54 -12.78
C GLU A 97 -16.21 0.23 -13.03
N ALA A 98 -15.51 -0.90 -13.00
CA ALA A 98 -16.12 -2.23 -13.17
C ALA A 98 -17.08 -2.60 -12.03
N VAL A 99 -16.87 -2.09 -10.82
CA VAL A 99 -17.82 -2.22 -9.70
C VAL A 99 -18.84 -1.09 -9.64
N GLY A 100 -18.87 -0.21 -10.67
CA GLY A 100 -19.95 0.75 -10.93
C GLY A 100 -19.73 2.14 -10.37
N HIS A 101 -18.49 2.51 -9.97
CA HIS A 101 -18.24 3.79 -9.33
C HIS A 101 -17.32 4.69 -10.13
N LYS A 102 -17.65 5.99 -10.15
CA LYS A 102 -16.83 7.02 -10.74
C LYS A 102 -15.70 7.40 -9.76
N ILE A 103 -14.49 7.57 -10.31
CA ILE A 103 -13.36 8.17 -9.61
C ILE A 103 -13.28 9.65 -9.97
N HIS A 104 -13.17 10.52 -8.97
CA HIS A 104 -12.79 11.92 -9.12
C HIS A 104 -11.32 12.08 -8.79
N LEU A 105 -10.53 12.50 -9.77
CA LEU A 105 -9.10 12.72 -9.61
C LEU A 105 -8.87 14.12 -9.05
N ALA A 106 -8.38 14.19 -7.83
CA ALA A 106 -8.03 15.44 -7.16
C ALA A 106 -6.54 15.73 -7.35
N PRO A 107 -6.17 17.01 -7.59
CA PRO A 107 -4.77 17.41 -7.63
C PRO A 107 -4.02 16.96 -6.37
N ALA A 108 -2.82 16.42 -6.56
CA ALA A 108 -1.97 15.93 -5.49
C ALA A 108 -0.67 16.75 -5.39
N THR A 109 -0.24 17.03 -4.17
CA THR A 109 1.07 17.62 -3.90
C THR A 109 1.96 16.57 -3.25
N ASN A 110 3.08 16.26 -3.86
CA ASN A 110 3.95 15.16 -3.41
C ASN A 110 3.20 13.81 -3.23
N GLY A 111 2.27 13.51 -4.16
CA GLY A 111 1.45 12.30 -4.12
C GLY A 111 0.33 12.31 -3.07
N LYS A 112 0.16 13.39 -2.32
CA LYS A 112 -0.83 13.53 -1.24
C LYS A 112 -1.97 14.46 -1.61
N ILE A 113 -3.20 14.08 -1.27
CA ILE A 113 -4.39 14.94 -1.35
C ILE A 113 -4.47 15.82 -0.10
N THR A 114 -5.04 17.02 -0.23
CA THR A 114 -5.20 17.96 0.89
C THR A 114 -6.67 18.12 1.30
N PRO A 115 -6.97 18.58 2.53
CA PRO A 115 -8.32 18.90 2.96
C PRO A 115 -9.04 19.89 2.02
N GLU A 116 -8.32 20.87 1.47
CA GLU A 116 -8.87 21.85 0.55
C GLU A 116 -9.32 21.20 -0.76
N SER A 117 -8.51 20.30 -1.32
CA SER A 117 -8.88 19.52 -2.51
C SER A 117 -10.11 18.64 -2.23
N ILE A 118 -10.20 18.01 -1.07
CA ILE A 118 -11.34 17.19 -0.67
C ILE A 118 -12.60 18.05 -0.56
N ALA A 119 -12.54 19.19 0.13
CA ALA A 119 -13.65 20.10 0.33
C ALA A 119 -14.18 20.67 -1.00
N ASP A 120 -13.28 21.00 -1.94
CA ASP A 120 -13.67 21.45 -3.28
C ASP A 120 -14.50 20.37 -4.01
N PHE A 121 -14.06 19.13 -4.02
CA PHE A 121 -14.82 18.03 -4.64
C PHE A 121 -16.11 17.72 -3.88
N ALA A 122 -16.11 17.77 -2.56
CA ALA A 122 -17.29 17.49 -1.73
C ALA A 122 -18.42 18.49 -2.00
N THR A 123 -18.07 19.76 -2.27
CA THR A 123 -19.02 20.87 -2.44
C THR A 123 -19.37 21.17 -3.89
N ARG A 124 -18.58 20.71 -4.85
CA ARG A 124 -18.75 20.99 -6.30
C ARG A 124 -20.00 20.32 -6.90
N TYR A 125 -20.37 19.14 -6.41
CA TYR A 125 -21.45 18.32 -7.01
C TYR A 125 -22.78 18.57 -6.31
N THR A 126 -23.39 19.73 -6.60
CA THR A 126 -24.61 20.22 -5.93
C THR A 126 -25.88 20.07 -6.76
N ASN A 127 -25.77 19.74 -8.05
CA ASN A 127 -26.92 19.64 -8.94
C ASN A 127 -27.66 18.30 -8.78
N TYR A 128 -28.33 18.17 -7.65
CA TYR A 128 -29.18 16.99 -7.34
C TYR A 128 -30.41 16.94 -8.24
N PRO A 129 -30.80 15.78 -8.77
CA PRO A 129 -30.17 14.46 -8.67
C PRO A 129 -29.29 14.10 -9.89
N HIS A 130 -28.82 15.07 -10.66
CA HIS A 130 -28.17 14.88 -11.97
C HIS A 130 -26.68 14.55 -11.90
N GLN A 131 -26.04 14.74 -10.76
CA GLN A 131 -24.62 14.49 -10.58
C GLN A 131 -24.38 13.37 -9.55
N VAL A 132 -23.30 12.60 -9.73
CA VAL A 132 -22.87 11.61 -8.74
C VAL A 132 -22.50 12.31 -7.45
N GLN A 133 -22.74 11.65 -6.33
CA GLN A 133 -22.45 12.16 -4.99
C GLN A 133 -21.11 11.62 -4.50
N PRO A 134 -20.06 12.44 -4.29
CA PRO A 134 -18.87 12.00 -3.57
C PRO A 134 -19.23 11.49 -2.18
N ARG A 135 -18.69 10.32 -1.78
CA ARG A 135 -19.00 9.70 -0.50
C ARG A 135 -17.76 9.09 0.18
N LEU A 136 -16.71 8.82 -0.56
CA LEU A 136 -15.50 8.20 -0.04
C LEU A 136 -14.28 8.95 -0.58
N VAL A 137 -13.29 9.14 0.29
CA VAL A 137 -11.94 9.61 -0.06
C VAL A 137 -11.00 8.42 0.05
N TYR A 138 -10.21 8.19 -1.00
CA TYR A 138 -9.16 7.18 -1.07
C TYR A 138 -7.79 7.86 -0.97
N ILE A 139 -6.94 7.34 -0.11
CA ILE A 139 -5.53 7.73 0.00
C ILE A 139 -4.65 6.49 0.06
N THR A 140 -3.36 6.63 -0.26
CA THR A 140 -2.36 5.56 -0.14
C THR A 140 -1.27 5.94 0.86
N ASN A 141 -0.87 5.03 1.74
CA ASN A 141 0.28 5.22 2.63
C ASN A 141 1.15 3.94 2.68
N ALA A 142 2.40 3.96 2.16
CA ALA A 142 3.07 5.06 1.48
C ALA A 142 2.44 5.36 0.11
N THR A 143 2.60 6.61 -0.37
CA THR A 143 2.06 7.03 -1.67
C THR A 143 2.79 6.35 -2.84
N GLU A 144 2.25 6.49 -4.05
CA GLU A 144 2.84 5.88 -5.26
C GLU A 144 4.25 6.40 -5.58
N ILE A 145 4.62 7.57 -5.07
CA ILE A 145 5.95 8.15 -5.21
C ILE A 145 6.80 8.07 -3.93
N GLY A 146 6.42 7.19 -2.99
CA GLY A 146 7.20 6.84 -1.80
C GLY A 146 7.14 7.85 -0.65
N THR A 147 6.33 8.89 -0.71
CA THR A 147 6.10 9.80 0.41
C THR A 147 5.11 9.20 1.42
N ILE A 148 5.06 9.75 2.62
CA ILE A 148 4.15 9.34 3.69
C ILE A 148 3.31 10.51 4.18
N TYR A 149 2.11 10.22 4.67
CA TYR A 149 1.33 11.19 5.43
C TYR A 149 1.89 11.31 6.84
N THR A 150 1.93 12.52 7.37
CA THR A 150 2.15 12.78 8.81
C THR A 150 0.85 12.57 9.58
N LEU A 151 0.95 12.41 10.90
CA LEU A 151 -0.24 12.32 11.77
C LEU A 151 -1.12 13.58 11.66
N ALA A 152 -0.50 14.74 11.56
CA ALA A 152 -1.22 16.02 11.40
C ALA A 152 -1.99 16.06 10.08
N GLU A 153 -1.39 15.63 8.95
CA GLU A 153 -2.07 15.56 7.66
C GLU A 153 -3.21 14.53 7.68
N LEU A 154 -2.97 13.32 8.22
CA LEU A 154 -4.00 12.29 8.31
C LEU A 154 -5.20 12.76 9.12
N LYS A 155 -4.96 13.38 10.26
CA LYS A 155 -5.99 13.96 11.12
C LYS A 155 -6.80 15.04 10.41
N ALA A 156 -6.14 15.98 9.74
CA ALA A 156 -6.79 17.06 9.02
C ALA A 156 -7.67 16.52 7.86
N ILE A 157 -7.20 15.51 7.13
CA ILE A 157 -7.97 14.83 6.09
C ILE A 157 -9.21 14.15 6.69
N TYR A 158 -9.04 13.39 7.79
CA TYR A 158 -10.15 12.71 8.44
C TYR A 158 -11.21 13.70 8.95
N GLU A 159 -10.79 14.77 9.63
CA GLU A 159 -11.70 15.82 10.11
C GLU A 159 -12.46 16.49 8.95
N CYS A 160 -11.78 16.75 7.82
CA CYS A 160 -12.43 17.24 6.61
C CYS A 160 -13.45 16.23 6.05
N CYS A 161 -13.10 14.94 6.00
CA CYS A 161 -14.04 13.89 5.58
C CYS A 161 -15.29 13.86 6.47
N GLN A 162 -15.12 13.91 7.80
CA GLN A 162 -16.24 13.93 8.73
C GLN A 162 -17.13 15.17 8.54
N ALA A 163 -16.55 16.36 8.36
CA ALA A 163 -17.27 17.61 8.12
C ALA A 163 -18.15 17.56 6.85
N HIS A 164 -17.73 16.79 5.84
CA HIS A 164 -18.44 16.63 4.57
C HIS A 164 -19.21 15.31 4.43
N ASN A 165 -19.36 14.55 5.53
CA ASN A 165 -20.02 13.24 5.52
C ASN A 165 -19.41 12.27 4.49
N LEU A 166 -18.08 12.25 4.38
CA LEU A 166 -17.29 11.35 3.56
C LEU A 166 -16.65 10.27 4.44
N LEU A 167 -16.45 9.08 3.88
CA LEU A 167 -15.63 8.03 4.48
C LEU A 167 -14.18 8.21 4.05
N LEU A 168 -13.24 7.93 4.93
CA LEU A 168 -11.81 7.87 4.61
C LEU A 168 -11.33 6.42 4.51
N PHE A 169 -10.89 6.02 3.33
CA PHE A 169 -10.29 4.72 3.06
C PHE A 169 -8.80 4.86 2.74
N MET A 170 -7.94 4.19 3.51
CA MET A 170 -6.50 4.17 3.29
C MET A 170 -6.05 2.83 2.69
N ASP A 171 -5.52 2.89 1.48
CA ASP A 171 -4.76 1.81 0.85
C ASP A 171 -3.42 1.66 1.57
N GLY A 172 -3.22 0.51 2.17
CA GLY A 172 -2.04 0.16 2.93
C GLY A 172 -1.18 -0.92 2.27
N ALA A 173 -1.12 -0.97 0.92
CA ALA A 173 -0.30 -1.94 0.20
C ALA A 173 1.16 -1.95 0.66
N ARG A 174 1.69 -0.78 1.07
CA ARG A 174 3.01 -0.59 1.68
C ARG A 174 2.94 0.01 3.09
N LEU A 175 1.88 -0.29 3.82
CA LEU A 175 1.67 0.25 5.17
C LEU A 175 2.82 -0.07 6.12
N GLY A 176 3.38 -1.28 6.04
CA GLY A 176 4.55 -1.66 6.82
C GLY A 176 5.73 -0.72 6.58
N SER A 177 6.04 -0.43 5.30
CA SER A 177 7.10 0.52 4.94
C SER A 177 6.79 1.93 5.44
N ALA A 178 5.56 2.41 5.29
CA ALA A 178 5.17 3.74 5.77
C ALA A 178 5.31 3.88 7.29
N LEU A 179 4.80 2.91 8.07
CA LEU A 179 4.84 2.95 9.53
C LEU A 179 6.25 2.76 10.13
N ASN A 180 7.17 2.15 9.38
CA ASN A 180 8.57 1.94 9.78
C ASN A 180 9.54 2.89 9.04
N ALA A 181 9.03 3.95 8.42
CA ALA A 181 9.85 5.00 7.83
C ALA A 181 10.45 5.89 8.94
N GLU A 182 11.64 6.46 8.68
CA GLU A 182 12.37 7.27 9.68
C GLU A 182 11.58 8.51 10.12
N ASP A 183 10.87 9.14 9.18
CA ASP A 183 10.10 10.37 9.42
C ASP A 183 8.63 10.10 9.82
N ASN A 184 8.25 8.85 10.05
CA ASN A 184 6.88 8.51 10.41
C ASN A 184 6.54 8.86 11.86
N ASP A 185 5.41 9.54 12.06
CA ASP A 185 4.84 9.87 13.35
C ASP A 185 3.46 9.22 13.62
N ILE A 186 2.96 8.42 12.66
CA ILE A 186 1.69 7.69 12.78
C ILE A 186 1.93 6.36 13.49
N GLN A 187 1.08 6.05 14.47
CA GLN A 187 1.06 4.75 15.16
C GLN A 187 -0.13 3.91 14.68
N TRP A 188 -0.07 2.60 14.90
CA TRP A 188 -1.16 1.67 14.55
C TRP A 188 -2.53 2.10 15.09
N LYS A 189 -2.61 2.60 16.32
CA LYS A 189 -3.86 3.12 16.93
C LYS A 189 -4.41 4.37 16.23
N ASP A 190 -3.54 5.16 15.58
CA ASP A 190 -3.97 6.36 14.87
C ASP A 190 -4.68 6.02 13.57
N LEU A 191 -4.35 4.88 12.94
CA LEU A 191 -5.08 4.35 11.80
C LEU A 191 -6.53 4.03 12.18
N ALA A 192 -6.74 3.36 13.31
CA ALA A 192 -8.09 3.09 13.80
C ALA A 192 -8.88 4.35 14.16
N ARG A 193 -8.19 5.40 14.62
CA ARG A 193 -8.81 6.66 15.04
C ARG A 193 -9.13 7.60 13.87
N TYR A 194 -8.26 7.63 12.84
CA TYR A 194 -8.30 8.62 11.79
C TYR A 194 -8.48 8.02 10.38
N THR A 195 -9.09 6.82 10.29
CA THR A 195 -9.64 6.26 9.07
C THR A 195 -10.94 5.53 9.38
N ASP A 196 -11.85 5.43 8.41
CA ASP A 196 -13.04 4.57 8.52
C ASP A 196 -12.69 3.14 8.13
N VAL A 197 -11.89 2.98 7.08
CA VAL A 197 -11.38 1.71 6.58
C VAL A 197 -9.92 1.88 6.18
N PHE A 198 -9.11 0.86 6.41
CA PHE A 198 -7.79 0.72 5.81
C PHE A 198 -7.49 -0.74 5.52
N TYR A 199 -6.49 -1.02 4.71
CA TYR A 199 -6.01 -2.39 4.67
C TYR A 199 -4.50 -2.48 4.96
N ILE A 200 -4.09 -3.66 5.43
CA ILE A 200 -2.71 -4.00 5.78
C ILE A 200 -2.18 -4.93 4.70
N GLY A 201 -1.20 -4.46 3.93
CA GLY A 201 -0.59 -5.24 2.86
C GLY A 201 0.40 -6.27 3.39
N ALA A 202 0.21 -7.56 3.05
CA ALA A 202 1.19 -8.62 3.32
C ALA A 202 1.96 -9.02 2.05
N THR A 203 1.35 -8.94 0.88
CA THR A 203 1.96 -9.34 -0.40
C THR A 203 3.31 -8.70 -0.65
N LYS A 204 3.50 -7.45 -0.30
CA LYS A 204 4.74 -6.69 -0.48
C LYS A 204 5.66 -6.71 0.75
N ASN A 205 5.23 -7.38 1.83
CA ASN A 205 5.94 -7.39 3.12
C ASN A 205 6.11 -8.82 3.66
N GLY A 206 6.62 -9.70 2.84
CA GLY A 206 6.98 -11.07 3.21
C GLY A 206 5.85 -12.10 3.17
N GLY A 207 4.62 -11.69 2.85
CA GLY A 207 3.52 -12.61 2.60
C GLY A 207 3.61 -13.28 1.22
N LEU A 208 3.07 -14.50 1.09
CA LEU A 208 2.92 -15.16 -0.20
C LEU A 208 1.85 -14.46 -1.05
N LEU A 209 0.78 -14.02 -0.42
CA LEU A 209 -0.31 -13.19 -0.94
C LEU A 209 -1.15 -12.69 0.23
N GLY A 210 -1.90 -11.61 0.01
CA GLY A 210 -2.99 -11.23 0.89
C GLY A 210 -2.91 -9.86 1.50
N GLU A 211 -4.11 -9.35 1.78
CA GLU A 211 -4.34 -8.07 2.43
C GLU A 211 -5.38 -8.26 3.54
N ALA A 212 -5.22 -7.57 4.66
CA ALA A 212 -6.22 -7.53 5.73
C ALA A 212 -6.98 -6.22 5.66
N ILE A 213 -8.24 -6.25 5.21
CA ILE A 213 -9.15 -5.12 5.26
C ILE A 213 -9.59 -4.94 6.72
N VAL A 214 -9.46 -3.74 7.26
CA VAL A 214 -9.85 -3.36 8.60
C VAL A 214 -10.93 -2.28 8.52
N MET A 215 -12.13 -2.59 8.96
CA MET A 215 -13.24 -1.65 9.10
C MET A 215 -13.35 -1.24 10.56
N ASN A 216 -13.04 0.02 10.86
CA ASN A 216 -12.93 0.51 12.23
C ASN A 216 -14.30 0.64 12.92
N ASN A 217 -15.36 0.89 12.14
CA ASN A 217 -16.74 0.90 12.63
C ASN A 217 -17.44 -0.39 12.16
N PRO A 218 -17.93 -1.26 13.08
CA PRO A 218 -18.62 -2.49 12.73
C PRO A 218 -19.83 -2.30 11.80
N ALA A 219 -20.51 -1.16 11.86
CA ALA A 219 -21.64 -0.87 10.99
C ALA A 219 -21.27 -0.82 9.49
N LEU A 220 -20.01 -0.55 9.15
CA LEU A 220 -19.54 -0.57 7.76
C LEU A 220 -19.39 -1.99 7.21
N ALA A 221 -19.34 -2.99 8.07
CA ALA A 221 -19.21 -4.39 7.70
C ALA A 221 -20.56 -5.10 7.44
N ASP A 222 -21.68 -4.41 7.60
CA ASP A 222 -22.99 -5.00 7.35
C ASP A 222 -23.11 -5.45 5.89
N GLY A 223 -23.40 -6.73 5.70
CA GLY A 223 -23.49 -7.36 4.36
C GLY A 223 -22.16 -7.58 3.63
N PHE A 224 -21.02 -7.19 4.20
CA PHE A 224 -19.73 -7.29 3.53
C PHE A 224 -19.34 -8.74 3.15
N GLU A 225 -19.63 -9.73 3.99
CA GLU A 225 -19.33 -11.13 3.70
C GLU A 225 -20.15 -11.69 2.50
N TYR A 226 -21.37 -11.21 2.28
CA TYR A 226 -22.14 -11.55 1.09
C TYR A 226 -21.43 -11.04 -0.17
N TYR A 227 -20.91 -9.81 -0.11
CA TYR A 227 -20.19 -9.23 -1.25
C TYR A 227 -18.85 -9.92 -1.47
N LEU A 228 -18.09 -10.24 -0.41
CA LEU A 228 -16.89 -11.10 -0.49
C LEU A 228 -17.20 -12.41 -1.23
N LYS A 229 -18.29 -13.08 -0.86
CA LYS A 229 -18.69 -14.34 -1.49
C LYS A 229 -19.07 -14.14 -2.95
N GLN A 230 -19.85 -13.11 -3.26
CA GLN A 230 -20.29 -12.80 -4.60
C GLN A 230 -19.13 -12.49 -5.54
N GLN A 231 -18.12 -11.77 -5.07
CA GLN A 231 -16.92 -11.40 -5.83
C GLN A 231 -15.82 -12.50 -5.83
N GLY A 232 -16.12 -13.70 -5.31
CA GLY A 232 -15.16 -14.82 -5.27
C GLY A 232 -13.99 -14.62 -4.31
N ALA A 233 -14.05 -13.62 -3.44
CA ALA A 233 -12.99 -13.28 -2.49
C ALA A 233 -13.01 -14.14 -1.21
N LEU A 234 -14.13 -14.81 -0.91
CA LEU A 234 -14.27 -15.67 0.25
C LEU A 234 -13.73 -17.06 -0.07
N LEU A 235 -12.45 -17.29 0.22
CA LEU A 235 -11.75 -18.54 -0.13
C LEU A 235 -12.17 -19.71 0.76
N ALA A 236 -12.43 -20.88 0.15
CA ALA A 236 -12.76 -22.11 0.90
C ALA A 236 -11.65 -22.47 1.91
N LYS A 237 -10.37 -22.31 1.54
CA LYS A 237 -9.21 -22.48 2.42
C LYS A 237 -8.67 -21.15 2.90
N GLY A 238 -9.54 -20.27 3.45
CA GLY A 238 -9.20 -18.93 3.94
C GLY A 238 -8.10 -18.91 4.98
N ARG A 239 -7.90 -20.05 5.71
CA ARG A 239 -6.76 -20.25 6.61
C ARG A 239 -5.40 -19.89 6.00
N LEU A 240 -5.27 -20.04 4.67
CA LEU A 240 -4.03 -19.67 3.96
C LEU A 240 -3.67 -18.20 4.19
N LEU A 241 -4.65 -17.31 4.16
CA LEU A 241 -4.46 -15.89 4.42
C LEU A 241 -4.26 -15.62 5.92
N GLY A 242 -5.17 -16.15 6.77
CA GLY A 242 -5.12 -15.93 8.21
C GLY A 242 -3.81 -16.39 8.85
N LEU A 243 -3.30 -17.56 8.46
CA LEU A 243 -2.04 -18.09 9.00
C LEU A 243 -0.82 -17.23 8.65
N GLN A 244 -0.81 -16.59 7.46
CA GLN A 244 0.25 -15.67 7.07
C GLN A 244 0.22 -14.41 7.95
N PHE A 245 -0.95 -13.80 8.14
CA PHE A 245 -1.11 -12.66 9.04
C PHE A 245 -0.79 -13.01 10.49
N LEU A 246 -1.19 -14.19 10.97
CA LEU A 246 -0.81 -14.68 12.29
C LEU A 246 0.72 -14.72 12.43
N THR A 247 1.41 -15.33 11.49
CA THR A 247 2.89 -15.44 11.50
C THR A 247 3.56 -14.06 11.45
N LEU A 248 3.05 -13.14 10.64
CA LEU A 248 3.59 -11.80 10.50
C LEU A 248 3.43 -10.96 11.78
N PHE A 249 2.31 -11.11 12.50
CA PHE A 249 1.98 -10.26 13.63
C PHE A 249 2.37 -10.85 15.00
N GLU A 250 2.52 -12.17 15.12
CA GLU A 250 2.75 -12.85 16.40
C GLU A 250 4.03 -12.37 17.10
N ASN A 251 5.12 -12.15 16.36
CA ASN A 251 6.44 -11.81 16.92
C ASN A 251 7.03 -10.52 16.31
N GLY A 252 6.20 -9.63 15.79
CA GLY A 252 6.66 -8.36 15.20
C GLY A 252 7.40 -8.51 13.87
N LEU A 253 7.26 -9.67 13.21
CA LEU A 253 7.93 -9.93 11.93
C LEU A 253 7.50 -8.93 10.86
N TYR A 254 6.22 -8.52 10.84
CA TYR A 254 5.69 -7.54 9.89
C TYR A 254 6.49 -6.23 9.91
N ASP A 255 6.73 -5.68 11.09
CA ASP A 255 7.48 -4.43 11.26
C ASP A 255 8.97 -4.62 10.93
N ALA A 256 9.56 -5.76 11.34
CA ALA A 256 10.97 -6.05 11.08
C ALA A 256 11.31 -6.17 9.58
N LEU A 257 10.43 -6.82 8.79
CA LEU A 257 10.63 -6.97 7.34
C LEU A 257 10.52 -5.62 6.61
N ALA A 258 9.57 -4.79 7.01
CA ALA A 258 9.40 -3.45 6.45
C ALA A 258 10.58 -2.52 6.80
N LEU A 259 11.03 -2.56 8.05
CA LEU A 259 12.21 -1.81 8.50
C LEU A 259 13.46 -2.20 7.71
N HIS A 260 13.68 -3.52 7.50
CA HIS A 260 14.78 -4.00 6.68
C HIS A 260 14.72 -3.43 5.26
N ALA A 261 13.55 -3.50 4.60
CA ALA A 261 13.39 -2.96 3.25
C ALA A 261 13.71 -1.46 3.19
N ASN A 262 13.21 -0.66 4.15
CA ASN A 262 13.50 0.76 4.24
C ASN A 262 15.00 1.05 4.45
N GLN A 263 15.67 0.28 5.33
CA GLN A 263 17.10 0.42 5.60
C GLN A 263 17.95 0.15 4.35
N GLN A 264 17.60 -0.87 3.56
CA GLN A 264 18.28 -1.15 2.31
C GLN A 264 18.09 -0.01 1.30
N MET A 265 16.88 0.55 1.19
CA MET A 265 16.63 1.67 0.30
C MET A 265 17.32 2.96 0.77
N LYS A 266 17.41 3.19 2.07
CA LYS A 266 18.15 4.33 2.63
C LYS A 266 19.61 4.34 2.19
N ARG A 267 20.30 3.19 2.23
CA ARG A 267 21.68 3.05 1.74
C ARG A 267 21.82 3.39 0.26
N ILE A 268 20.86 2.94 -0.57
CA ILE A 268 20.83 3.27 -2.00
C ILE A 268 20.59 4.77 -2.22
N LYS A 269 19.65 5.38 -1.47
CA LYS A 269 19.37 6.81 -1.50
C LYS A 269 20.61 7.63 -1.18
N GLU A 270 21.29 7.29 -0.09
CA GLU A 270 22.52 7.95 0.35
C GLU A 270 23.60 7.89 -0.75
N ALA A 271 23.74 6.76 -1.44
CA ALA A 271 24.71 6.63 -2.55
C ALA A 271 24.37 7.55 -3.73
N PHE A 272 23.09 7.64 -4.14
CA PHE A 272 22.69 8.57 -5.21
C PHE A 272 22.92 10.02 -4.81
N VAL A 273 22.51 10.42 -3.60
CA VAL A 273 22.68 11.80 -3.11
C VAL A 273 24.16 12.18 -2.99
N ALA A 274 25.00 11.30 -2.42
CA ALA A 274 26.45 11.52 -2.29
C ALA A 274 27.17 11.68 -3.64
N ASN A 275 26.62 11.09 -4.71
CA ASN A 275 27.16 11.21 -6.07
C ASN A 275 26.48 12.33 -6.89
N GLY A 276 25.69 13.20 -6.24
CA GLY A 276 25.11 14.41 -6.83
C GLY A 276 23.92 14.17 -7.75
N TYR A 277 23.20 13.05 -7.59
CA TYR A 277 21.96 12.79 -8.31
C TYR A 277 20.76 13.44 -7.64
N THR A 278 19.84 13.95 -8.47
CA THR A 278 18.57 14.51 -8.02
C THR A 278 17.51 13.41 -7.93
N LEU A 279 16.62 13.52 -6.96
CA LEU A 279 15.49 12.62 -6.77
C LEU A 279 14.18 13.32 -7.19
N LEU A 280 13.25 12.58 -7.78
CA LEU A 280 11.91 13.07 -8.15
C LEU A 280 11.08 13.42 -6.92
N SER A 281 11.21 12.63 -5.86
CA SER A 281 10.54 12.82 -4.55
C SER A 281 11.51 12.54 -3.42
N ASP A 282 11.32 13.22 -2.29
CA ASP A 282 12.04 12.90 -1.06
C ASP A 282 11.30 11.78 -0.33
N THR A 283 11.84 10.56 -0.42
CA THR A 283 11.25 9.36 0.15
C THR A 283 12.07 8.81 1.30
N CYS A 284 11.40 8.29 2.32
CA CYS A 284 11.98 7.56 3.46
C CYS A 284 11.49 6.10 3.53
N THR A 285 10.87 5.61 2.46
CA THR A 285 10.28 4.26 2.34
C THR A 285 11.16 3.32 1.51
N ASN A 286 10.65 2.14 1.18
CA ASN A 286 11.32 1.16 0.33
C ASN A 286 11.32 1.50 -1.17
N GLN A 287 10.85 2.69 -1.56
CA GLN A 287 10.81 3.18 -2.94
C GLN A 287 11.75 4.37 -3.13
N LEU A 288 12.45 4.46 -4.27
CA LEU A 288 13.33 5.57 -4.62
C LEU A 288 13.19 5.93 -6.10
N PHE A 289 13.25 7.24 -6.40
CA PHE A 289 13.02 7.75 -7.75
C PHE A 289 14.16 8.66 -8.21
N PRO A 290 15.37 8.14 -8.49
CA PRO A 290 16.48 8.93 -9.00
C PRO A 290 16.24 9.36 -10.45
N ILE A 291 16.62 10.61 -10.76
CA ILE A 291 16.57 11.19 -12.13
C ILE A 291 17.91 10.96 -12.79
N LEU A 292 17.89 10.25 -13.92
CA LEU A 292 19.08 9.82 -14.63
C LEU A 292 18.98 10.15 -16.11
N THR A 293 20.16 10.33 -16.78
CA THR A 293 20.22 10.42 -18.23
C THR A 293 19.95 9.07 -18.89
N HIS A 294 19.53 9.09 -20.15
CA HIS A 294 19.28 7.85 -20.90
C HIS A 294 20.52 6.96 -20.98
N THR A 295 21.73 7.54 -21.06
CA THR A 295 22.99 6.79 -21.04
C THR A 295 23.22 6.09 -19.71
N GLN A 296 22.97 6.77 -18.59
CA GLN A 296 23.11 6.20 -17.25
C GLN A 296 22.08 5.08 -17.00
N ILE A 297 20.85 5.28 -17.48
CA ILE A 297 19.80 4.24 -17.41
C ILE A 297 20.22 3.00 -18.19
N ALA A 298 20.75 3.16 -19.41
CA ALA A 298 21.23 2.04 -20.22
C ALA A 298 22.38 1.28 -19.54
N ALA A 299 23.34 2.00 -18.95
CA ALA A 299 24.45 1.39 -18.21
C ALA A 299 23.98 0.60 -16.97
N LEU A 300 23.09 1.16 -16.16
CA LEU A 300 22.50 0.45 -15.02
C LEU A 300 21.71 -0.78 -15.46
N ALA A 301 20.96 -0.65 -16.55
CA ALA A 301 20.12 -1.72 -17.07
C ALA A 301 20.89 -2.95 -17.56
N GLU A 302 22.20 -2.88 -17.73
CA GLU A 302 23.03 -4.05 -18.04
C GLU A 302 23.03 -5.08 -16.89
N GLN A 303 23.06 -4.60 -15.65
CA GLN A 303 23.19 -5.43 -14.44
C GLN A 303 21.91 -5.49 -13.59
N PHE A 304 21.08 -4.45 -13.65
CA PHE A 304 19.91 -4.29 -12.78
C PHE A 304 18.61 -4.24 -13.57
N ASP A 305 17.49 -4.67 -12.92
CA ASP A 305 16.13 -4.54 -13.44
C ASP A 305 15.35 -3.56 -12.57
N PHE A 306 14.70 -2.57 -13.23
CA PHE A 306 13.94 -1.50 -12.60
C PHE A 306 12.91 -0.91 -13.59
N TYR A 307 11.97 -0.08 -13.10
CA TYR A 307 11.05 0.65 -13.98
C TYR A 307 11.62 2.02 -14.38
N GLN A 308 11.47 2.39 -15.67
CA GLN A 308 11.46 3.78 -16.07
C GLN A 308 10.09 4.36 -15.67
N TRP A 309 10.11 5.37 -14.81
CA TRP A 309 8.90 5.83 -14.14
C TRP A 309 8.25 7.03 -14.84
N GLN A 310 9.00 8.11 -15.00
CA GLN A 310 8.49 9.36 -15.52
C GLN A 310 9.56 10.09 -16.34
N LYS A 311 9.22 10.49 -17.57
CA LYS A 311 10.06 11.40 -18.36
C LYS A 311 10.08 12.76 -17.64
N VAL A 312 11.30 13.28 -17.38
CA VAL A 312 11.50 14.60 -16.75
C VAL A 312 11.73 15.67 -17.82
N ASP A 313 12.63 15.38 -18.78
CA ASP A 313 12.90 16.23 -19.94
C ASP A 313 13.35 15.36 -21.13
N GLU A 314 13.92 15.97 -22.18
CA GLU A 314 14.36 15.25 -23.40
C GLU A 314 15.56 14.33 -23.15
N THR A 315 16.30 14.52 -22.07
CA THR A 315 17.54 13.80 -21.76
C THR A 315 17.47 12.99 -20.48
N HIS A 316 16.50 13.26 -19.60
CA HIS A 316 16.40 12.66 -18.29
C HIS A 316 15.06 11.97 -18.06
N THR A 317 15.13 10.84 -17.40
CA THR A 317 13.96 10.07 -16.92
C THR A 317 14.18 9.70 -15.45
N ALA A 318 13.17 9.84 -14.63
CA ALA A 318 13.14 9.25 -13.30
C ALA A 318 12.94 7.74 -13.43
N ILE A 319 13.80 6.95 -12.81
CA ILE A 319 13.59 5.50 -12.67
C ILE A 319 13.01 5.21 -11.29
N ARG A 320 12.32 4.09 -11.14
CA ARG A 320 11.86 3.60 -9.82
C ARG A 320 12.65 2.39 -9.41
N LEU A 321 13.31 2.49 -8.25
CA LEU A 321 13.96 1.40 -7.55
C LEU A 321 13.12 1.03 -6.32
N ILE A 322 12.98 -0.26 -6.06
CA ILE A 322 12.25 -0.79 -4.90
C ILE A 322 13.10 -1.86 -4.23
N SER A 323 13.31 -1.73 -2.92
CA SER A 323 13.82 -2.80 -2.06
C SER A 323 12.67 -3.60 -1.45
N SER A 324 12.93 -4.86 -1.12
CA SER A 324 11.96 -5.75 -0.48
C SER A 324 12.51 -6.31 0.83
N TRP A 325 11.68 -7.05 1.54
CA TRP A 325 12.06 -7.83 2.70
C TRP A 325 13.20 -8.83 2.43
N ALA A 326 13.40 -9.22 1.18
CA ALA A 326 14.40 -10.20 0.74
C ALA A 326 15.64 -9.55 0.11
N THR A 327 15.68 -8.21 -0.05
CA THR A 327 16.82 -7.50 -0.61
C THR A 327 18.05 -7.68 0.30
N THR A 328 19.13 -8.25 -0.24
CA THR A 328 20.35 -8.55 0.52
C THR A 328 21.35 -7.40 0.50
N ASP A 329 22.22 -7.34 1.53
CA ASP A 329 23.32 -6.38 1.58
C ASP A 329 24.22 -6.45 0.33
N ALA A 330 24.53 -7.66 -0.16
CA ALA A 330 25.36 -7.85 -1.33
C ALA A 330 24.74 -7.26 -2.62
N GLN A 331 23.41 -7.36 -2.78
CA GLN A 331 22.71 -6.73 -3.90
C GLN A 331 22.78 -5.21 -3.84
N VAL A 332 22.60 -4.66 -2.64
CA VAL A 332 22.70 -3.20 -2.40
C VAL A 332 24.12 -2.71 -2.62
N ASP A 333 25.14 -3.40 -2.09
CA ASP A 333 26.54 -3.04 -2.28
C ASP A 333 26.93 -3.03 -3.77
N THR A 334 26.44 -4.00 -4.53
CA THR A 334 26.67 -4.07 -5.99
C THR A 334 26.04 -2.86 -6.70
N LEU A 335 24.81 -2.46 -6.31
CA LEU A 335 24.16 -1.28 -6.89
C LEU A 335 24.90 0.02 -6.49
N ILE A 336 25.35 0.14 -5.26
CA ILE A 336 26.12 1.31 -4.77
C ILE A 336 27.41 1.47 -5.56
N GLN A 337 28.15 0.39 -5.81
CA GLN A 337 29.35 0.41 -6.66
C GLN A 337 29.03 0.87 -8.08
N ALA A 338 27.94 0.38 -8.67
CA ALA A 338 27.53 0.81 -10.01
C ALA A 338 27.18 2.31 -10.05
N ILE A 339 26.47 2.84 -9.03
CA ILE A 339 26.14 4.27 -8.91
C ILE A 339 27.41 5.13 -8.87
N GLN A 340 28.43 4.71 -8.12
CA GLN A 340 29.71 5.40 -8.04
C GLN A 340 30.43 5.45 -9.41
N LEU A 341 30.40 4.35 -10.16
CA LEU A 341 31.00 4.29 -11.50
C LEU A 341 30.28 5.19 -12.51
N LEU A 342 28.94 5.34 -12.41
CA LEU A 342 28.18 6.25 -13.27
C LEU A 342 28.55 7.72 -13.06
N SER A 343 29.01 8.10 -11.87
CA SER A 343 29.39 9.49 -11.55
C SER A 343 30.75 9.87 -12.14
N VAL A 344 31.64 8.91 -12.36
CA VAL A 344 32.98 9.12 -12.94
C VAL A 344 32.91 9.29 -14.46
N ALA A 345 31.84 8.83 -15.09
CA ALA A 345 31.63 8.90 -16.55
C ALA A 345 30.91 10.20 -17.01
N LYS A 346 30.78 11.20 -16.11
CA LYS A 346 30.20 12.53 -16.42
C LYS A 346 31.15 13.42 -17.18
#